data_e7303a3a3af1f74c789c48afc833bb29
#
_entry.id   e7303a3a3af1f74c789c48afc833bb29
#
_cell.length_a   1.000
_cell.length_b   1.000
_cell.length_c   1.000
_cell.angle_alpha   90.00
_cell.angle_beta   90.00
_cell.angle_gamma   90.00
#
_symmetry.space_group_name_H-M   'P 1'
#
loop_
_entity.id
_entity.type
_entity.pdbx_description
1 polymer ?
#
loop_
_entity_poly.entity_id
_entity_poly.type
_entity_poly.pdbx_seq_one_letter_code
_entity_poly.pdbx_strand_id
1 'polypeptide(L)'
;MTTERYNISVILTAWARPQYLEEQVERVLNQTIRPHEVVLWYNRPPPKTGFLEMKQRTSFKNEKYVKKILCDHNFGIVPRFSVAPCMEGEYVCIFDDDTLPGERWFENCLNYVDSAKTLCGTIGLRYLSKTELKTEKPRMGWEAMNDNLEFVDLVGHSWFFRREWAKYFWDTPPLLQSFGEDIHFCAMLQQHGIRAACPPHPRENKSFWGSVRPELGIDKVAISTNKRRSKDFWDVVKYEMDNGYKPILL
;
A
#
# COMPACT_ATOMS: atom_id res chain seq x y z
N MET A 1 -5.57 32.87 1.16
CA MET A 1 -5.23 31.49 1.57
C MET A 1 -4.28 30.95 0.54
N THR A 2 -3.00 30.83 0.86
CA THR A 2 -2.02 30.14 0.01
C THR A 2 -2.42 28.67 0.04
N THR A 3 -2.93 28.16 -1.08
CA THR A 3 -3.11 26.72 -1.27
C THR A 3 -1.72 26.09 -1.21
N GLU A 4 -1.35 25.52 -0.07
CA GLU A 4 -0.17 24.68 0.01
C GLU A 4 -0.35 23.59 -1.05
N ARG A 5 0.55 23.59 -2.01
CA ARG A 5 0.49 22.64 -3.14
C ARG A 5 1.23 21.39 -2.72
N TYR A 6 0.50 20.43 -2.16
CA TYR A 6 1.08 19.14 -1.83
C TYR A 6 1.55 18.41 -3.08
N ASN A 7 2.81 18.01 -3.10
CA ASN A 7 3.39 17.24 -4.20
C ASN A 7 3.33 15.75 -3.86
N ILE A 8 2.32 15.06 -4.41
CA ILE A 8 2.10 13.63 -4.19
C ILE A 8 2.48 12.87 -5.45
N SER A 9 3.36 11.89 -5.31
CA SER A 9 3.66 10.89 -6.34
C SER A 9 2.88 9.62 -6.05
N VAL A 10 2.27 9.04 -7.08
CA VAL A 10 1.49 7.80 -6.95
C VAL A 10 2.18 6.68 -7.70
N ILE A 11 2.36 5.54 -7.06
CA ILE A 11 2.82 4.30 -7.68
C ILE A 11 1.64 3.33 -7.70
N LEU A 12 1.17 3.02 -8.91
CA LEU A 12 0.17 1.98 -9.14
C LEU A 12 0.89 0.68 -9.47
N THR A 13 0.60 -0.38 -8.74
CA THR A 13 1.10 -1.70 -9.11
C THR A 13 0.13 -2.36 -10.06
N ALA A 14 0.62 -3.06 -11.07
CA ALA A 14 -0.20 -3.89 -11.95
C ALA A 14 0.46 -5.24 -12.15
N TRP A 15 -0.25 -6.30 -11.79
CA TRP A 15 0.23 -7.67 -11.92
C TRP A 15 -0.87 -8.59 -12.46
N ALA A 16 -1.85 -8.93 -11.65
CA ALA A 16 -2.80 -9.99 -11.96
C ALA A 16 -4.23 -9.49 -12.25
N ARG A 17 -4.52 -8.20 -11.98
CA ARG A 17 -5.87 -7.63 -12.11
C ARG A 17 -5.93 -6.42 -13.04
N PRO A 18 -5.52 -6.57 -14.32
CA PRO A 18 -5.49 -5.45 -15.28
C PRO A 18 -6.86 -4.84 -15.55
N GLN A 19 -7.95 -5.55 -15.26
CA GLN A 19 -9.31 -5.08 -15.45
C GLN A 19 -9.70 -3.91 -14.52
N TYR A 20 -8.97 -3.69 -13.42
CA TYR A 20 -9.24 -2.57 -12.51
C TYR A 20 -8.35 -1.36 -12.76
N LEU A 21 -7.32 -1.49 -13.60
CA LEU A 21 -6.31 -0.45 -13.80
C LEU A 21 -6.90 0.86 -14.31
N GLU A 22 -7.82 0.82 -15.27
CA GLU A 22 -8.44 2.02 -15.81
C GLU A 22 -9.25 2.78 -14.74
N GLU A 23 -10.09 2.07 -13.98
CA GLU A 23 -10.85 2.66 -12.87
C GLU A 23 -9.90 3.20 -11.78
N GLN A 24 -8.84 2.47 -11.45
CA GLN A 24 -7.87 2.91 -10.46
C GLN A 24 -7.16 4.20 -10.88
N VAL A 25 -6.70 4.28 -12.13
CA VAL A 25 -6.08 5.49 -12.68
C VAL A 25 -7.08 6.66 -12.67
N GLU A 26 -8.32 6.44 -13.08
CA GLU A 26 -9.34 7.48 -13.07
C GLU A 26 -9.59 8.02 -11.66
N ARG A 27 -9.72 7.15 -10.66
CA ARG A 27 -9.91 7.54 -9.26
C ARG A 27 -8.72 8.30 -8.68
N VAL A 28 -7.51 7.91 -9.04
CA VAL A 28 -6.28 8.60 -8.61
C VAL A 28 -6.18 9.98 -9.25
N LEU A 29 -6.47 10.12 -10.53
CA LEU A 29 -6.42 11.42 -11.22
C LEU A 29 -7.54 12.38 -10.78
N ASN A 30 -8.65 11.86 -10.24
CA ASN A 30 -9.81 12.61 -9.75
C ASN A 30 -9.79 12.84 -8.24
N GLN A 31 -8.67 12.61 -7.56
CA GLN A 31 -8.53 12.99 -6.15
C GLN A 31 -8.71 14.50 -5.96
N THR A 32 -9.32 14.93 -4.86
CA THR A 32 -9.46 16.36 -4.49
C THR A 32 -8.11 17.08 -4.44
N ILE A 33 -7.08 16.37 -4.00
CA ILE A 33 -5.68 16.79 -4.12
C ILE A 33 -5.06 15.99 -5.25
N ARG A 34 -5.00 16.61 -6.44
CA ARG A 34 -4.51 15.95 -7.64
C ARG A 34 -3.02 15.58 -7.48
N PRO A 35 -2.63 14.33 -7.80
CA PRO A 35 -1.23 13.94 -7.74
C PRO A 35 -0.36 14.74 -8.72
N HIS A 36 0.88 14.99 -8.32
CA HIS A 36 1.90 15.62 -9.16
C HIS A 36 2.34 14.69 -10.29
N GLU A 37 2.52 13.41 -9.99
CA GLU A 37 2.84 12.36 -10.95
C GLU A 37 2.17 11.03 -10.60
N VAL A 38 1.92 10.23 -11.61
CA VAL A 38 1.44 8.85 -11.49
C VAL A 38 2.36 7.94 -12.28
N VAL A 39 2.87 6.90 -11.62
CA VAL A 39 3.74 5.88 -12.21
C VAL A 39 3.06 4.53 -12.11
N LEU A 40 2.95 3.84 -13.22
CA LEU A 40 2.51 2.45 -13.27
C LEU A 40 3.74 1.54 -13.21
N TRP A 41 3.87 0.76 -12.14
CA TRP A 41 4.77 -0.37 -12.04
C TRP A 41 4.07 -1.63 -12.53
N TYR A 42 4.32 -2.01 -13.77
CA TYR A 42 3.81 -3.27 -14.30
C TYR A 42 4.82 -4.39 -14.04
N ASN A 43 4.42 -5.35 -13.21
CA ASN A 43 5.18 -6.54 -12.91
C ASN A 43 4.61 -7.72 -13.70
N ARG A 44 5.43 -8.38 -14.51
CA ARG A 44 4.94 -9.42 -15.42
C ARG A 44 4.25 -10.55 -14.67
N PRO A 45 2.96 -10.87 -14.97
CA PRO A 45 2.27 -12.00 -14.34
C PRO A 45 2.83 -13.34 -14.84
N PRO A 46 2.69 -14.43 -14.05
CA PRO A 46 3.17 -15.75 -14.44
C PRO A 46 2.37 -16.35 -15.58
N PRO A 47 2.82 -17.47 -16.16
CA PRO A 47 3.56 -17.57 -17.41
C PRO A 47 2.60 -17.53 -18.59
N LYS A 48 2.99 -17.05 -19.72
CA LYS A 48 2.33 -16.99 -21.06
C LYS A 48 2.00 -15.57 -21.54
N THR A 49 2.38 -14.53 -20.82
CA THR A 49 2.17 -13.15 -21.26
C THR A 49 3.25 -12.74 -22.24
N GLY A 50 2.91 -12.67 -23.54
CA GLY A 50 3.77 -12.08 -24.55
C GLY A 50 3.80 -10.55 -24.46
N PHE A 51 4.75 -9.90 -25.17
CA PHE A 51 4.87 -8.44 -25.21
C PHE A 51 3.57 -7.72 -25.63
N LEU A 52 2.83 -8.29 -26.59
CA LEU A 52 1.55 -7.73 -27.05
C LEU A 52 0.49 -7.76 -25.95
N GLU A 53 0.43 -8.83 -25.17
CA GLU A 53 -0.49 -8.93 -24.04
C GLU A 53 -0.12 -7.93 -22.92
N MET A 54 1.16 -7.74 -22.65
CA MET A 54 1.63 -6.70 -21.72
C MET A 54 1.16 -5.32 -22.17
N LYS A 55 1.31 -4.98 -23.47
CA LYS A 55 0.86 -3.72 -24.03
C LYS A 55 -0.66 -3.54 -23.88
N GLN A 56 -1.44 -4.58 -24.15
CA GLN A 56 -2.90 -4.54 -23.98
C GLN A 56 -3.30 -4.34 -22.51
N ARG A 57 -2.65 -5.03 -21.58
CA ARG A 57 -2.92 -4.94 -20.14
C ARG A 57 -2.55 -3.59 -19.54
N THR A 58 -1.71 -2.81 -20.19
CA THR A 58 -1.25 -1.48 -19.74
C THR A 58 -1.76 -0.34 -20.60
N SER A 59 -2.74 -0.60 -21.49
CA SER A 59 -3.40 0.42 -22.31
C SER A 59 -4.75 0.77 -21.68
N PHE A 60 -4.96 2.06 -21.40
CA PHE A 60 -6.17 2.58 -20.78
C PHE A 60 -6.39 4.06 -21.15
N LYS A 61 -7.60 4.56 -20.96
CA LYS A 61 -8.07 5.89 -21.44
C LYS A 61 -7.16 7.06 -21.08
N ASN A 62 -6.63 7.12 -19.87
CA ASN A 62 -5.85 8.23 -19.36
C ASN A 62 -4.34 7.98 -19.34
N GLU A 63 -3.84 7.04 -20.15
CA GLU A 63 -2.44 6.60 -20.14
C GLU A 63 -1.41 7.71 -20.38
N LYS A 64 -1.80 8.79 -21.09
CA LYS A 64 -0.92 9.94 -21.34
C LYS A 64 -0.50 10.71 -20.08
N TYR A 65 -1.21 10.53 -18.97
CA TYR A 65 -0.91 11.13 -17.67
C TYR A 65 -0.14 10.21 -16.73
N VAL A 66 0.22 9.00 -17.20
CA VAL A 66 0.85 7.97 -16.39
C VAL A 66 2.19 7.58 -17.01
N LYS A 67 3.26 7.76 -16.25
CA LYS A 67 4.58 7.21 -16.58
C LYS A 67 4.53 5.68 -16.39
N LYS A 68 5.19 4.89 -17.24
CA LYS A 68 5.11 3.43 -17.18
C LYS A 68 6.50 2.81 -16.99
N ILE A 69 6.63 1.93 -16.02
CA ILE A 69 7.77 1.03 -15.83
C ILE A 69 7.26 -0.37 -16.13
N LEU A 70 7.66 -0.92 -17.28
CA LEU A 70 7.17 -2.21 -17.78
C LEU A 70 8.25 -3.26 -17.58
N CYS A 71 8.05 -4.15 -16.61
CA CYS A 71 8.97 -5.24 -16.32
C CYS A 71 8.63 -6.47 -17.18
N ASP A 72 9.59 -6.99 -17.91
CA ASP A 72 9.47 -8.23 -18.68
C ASP A 72 9.62 -9.49 -17.82
N HIS A 73 9.96 -9.31 -16.56
CA HIS A 73 10.13 -10.34 -15.54
C HIS A 73 9.28 -10.01 -14.30
N ASN A 74 8.92 -11.02 -13.51
CA ASN A 74 8.27 -10.83 -12.22
C ASN A 74 9.34 -10.64 -11.12
N PHE A 75 9.54 -9.42 -10.69
CA PHE A 75 10.47 -9.07 -9.62
C PHE A 75 9.91 -9.26 -8.20
N GLY A 76 8.69 -9.81 -8.07
CA GLY A 76 8.01 -9.92 -6.77
C GLY A 76 7.36 -8.61 -6.33
N ILE A 77 7.10 -8.49 -5.04
CA ILE A 77 6.34 -7.38 -4.45
C ILE A 77 7.22 -6.28 -3.85
N VAL A 78 8.42 -6.61 -3.38
CA VAL A 78 9.38 -5.68 -2.75
C VAL A 78 9.77 -4.52 -3.66
N PRO A 79 10.04 -4.71 -4.98
CA PRO A 79 10.56 -3.64 -5.84
C PRO A 79 9.66 -2.41 -5.99
N ARG A 80 8.35 -2.50 -5.73
CA ARG A 80 7.47 -1.31 -5.73
C ARG A 80 7.93 -0.24 -4.71
N PHE A 81 8.54 -0.65 -3.60
CA PHE A 81 9.15 0.27 -2.64
C PHE A 81 10.49 0.83 -3.11
N SER A 82 11.21 0.13 -4.01
CA SER A 82 12.46 0.61 -4.61
C SER A 82 12.26 1.81 -5.53
N VAL A 83 11.07 1.96 -6.11
CA VAL A 83 10.73 3.08 -7.00
C VAL A 83 10.43 4.34 -6.19
N ALA A 84 9.95 4.21 -4.97
CA ALA A 84 9.51 5.34 -4.14
C ALA A 84 10.60 6.43 -3.92
N PRO A 85 11.88 6.11 -3.66
CA PRO A 85 12.93 7.12 -3.55
C PRO A 85 13.17 7.94 -4.83
N CYS A 86 12.81 7.39 -5.99
CA CYS A 86 13.02 8.01 -7.31
C CYS A 86 11.87 8.96 -7.70
N MET A 87 10.82 9.05 -6.92
CA MET A 87 9.67 9.91 -7.19
C MET A 87 10.00 11.39 -6.97
N GLU A 88 9.27 12.27 -7.65
CA GLU A 88 9.47 13.73 -7.56
C GLU A 88 8.73 14.36 -6.38
N GLY A 89 7.61 13.76 -5.96
CA GLY A 89 6.75 14.29 -4.90
C GLY A 89 7.38 14.24 -3.51
N GLU A 90 6.92 15.09 -2.62
CA GLU A 90 7.27 15.08 -1.19
C GLU A 90 6.64 13.87 -0.49
N TYR A 91 5.44 13.49 -0.93
CA TYR A 91 4.72 12.32 -0.45
C TYR A 91 4.62 11.27 -1.55
N VAL A 92 4.60 10.01 -1.15
CA VAL A 92 4.39 8.87 -2.03
C VAL A 92 3.17 8.08 -1.56
N CYS A 93 2.32 7.70 -2.50
CA CYS A 93 1.26 6.74 -2.27
C CYS A 93 1.43 5.53 -3.19
N ILE A 94 1.59 4.34 -2.62
CA ILE A 94 1.64 3.08 -3.37
C ILE A 94 0.27 2.42 -3.24
N PHE A 95 -0.27 1.87 -4.33
CA PHE A 95 -1.53 1.11 -4.33
C PHE A 95 -1.33 -0.29 -4.91
N ASP A 96 -1.98 -1.27 -4.29
CA ASP A 96 -2.17 -2.60 -4.88
C ASP A 96 -3.13 -2.56 -6.07
N ASP A 97 -3.07 -3.57 -6.95
CA ASP A 97 -3.85 -3.65 -8.19
C ASP A 97 -5.36 -3.95 -7.98
N ASP A 98 -5.80 -4.07 -6.73
CA ASP A 98 -7.19 -4.26 -6.31
C ASP A 98 -7.71 -3.13 -5.40
N THR A 99 -6.98 -2.02 -5.30
CA THR A 99 -7.29 -0.92 -4.39
C THR A 99 -7.81 0.29 -5.15
N LEU A 100 -9.06 0.66 -4.89
CA LEU A 100 -9.75 1.75 -5.56
C LEU A 100 -10.07 2.88 -4.57
N PRO A 101 -9.23 3.94 -4.48
CA PRO A 101 -9.39 4.97 -3.46
C PRO A 101 -10.66 5.81 -3.66
N GLY A 102 -11.21 6.28 -2.55
CA GLY A 102 -12.18 7.36 -2.53
C GLY A 102 -11.53 8.69 -2.95
N GLU A 103 -12.32 9.63 -3.42
CA GLU A 103 -11.83 10.89 -4.02
C GLU A 103 -11.08 11.82 -3.06
N ARG A 104 -11.22 11.62 -1.74
CA ARG A 104 -10.56 12.39 -0.67
C ARG A 104 -9.52 11.58 0.11
N TRP A 105 -9.05 10.46 -0.44
CA TRP A 105 -8.08 9.62 0.25
C TRP A 105 -6.77 10.35 0.54
N PHE A 106 -6.24 11.13 -0.41
CA PHE A 106 -5.00 11.87 -0.19
C PHE A 106 -5.17 12.98 0.85
N GLU A 107 -6.30 13.69 0.83
CA GLU A 107 -6.64 14.66 1.85
C GLU A 107 -6.69 14.02 3.24
N ASN A 108 -7.32 12.84 3.34
CA ASN A 108 -7.41 12.08 4.57
C ASN A 108 -6.02 11.70 5.11
N CYS A 109 -5.14 11.18 4.26
CA CYS A 109 -3.77 10.83 4.65
C CYS A 109 -2.92 12.04 5.07
N LEU A 110 -3.04 13.16 4.35
CA LEU A 110 -2.28 14.39 4.64
C LEU A 110 -2.61 14.99 5.99
N ASN A 111 -3.83 14.80 6.51
CA ASN A 111 -4.21 15.26 7.84
C ASN A 111 -3.37 14.59 8.96
N TYR A 112 -2.78 13.42 8.67
CA TYR A 112 -2.13 12.61 9.72
C TYR A 112 -0.66 12.28 9.45
N VAL A 113 -0.22 12.23 8.20
CA VAL A 113 1.15 11.78 7.86
C VAL A 113 2.20 12.57 8.62
N ASP A 114 2.05 13.87 8.75
CA ASP A 114 2.99 14.74 9.45
C ASP A 114 2.60 14.97 10.91
N SER A 115 1.35 15.34 11.15
CA SER A 115 0.85 15.68 12.49
C SER A 115 0.99 14.53 13.48
N ALA A 116 0.78 13.29 13.02
CA ALA A 116 0.94 12.08 13.83
C ALA A 116 2.23 11.30 13.52
N LYS A 117 3.04 11.76 12.55
CA LYS A 117 4.26 11.10 12.06
C LYS A 117 3.97 9.63 11.74
N THR A 118 3.10 9.38 10.75
CA THR A 118 2.55 8.05 10.51
C THR A 118 2.55 7.63 9.05
N LEU A 119 2.83 6.34 8.82
CA LEU A 119 2.53 5.64 7.57
C LEU A 119 1.03 5.37 7.53
N CYS A 120 0.31 6.01 6.60
CA CYS A 120 -1.12 5.78 6.42
C CYS A 120 -1.38 4.63 5.44
N GLY A 121 -2.33 3.75 5.78
CA GLY A 121 -2.73 2.66 4.89
C GLY A 121 -4.23 2.37 4.91
N THR A 122 -4.68 1.61 3.91
CA THR A 122 -6.12 1.30 3.73
C THR A 122 -6.63 0.32 4.77
N ILE A 123 -5.83 -0.71 5.07
CA ILE A 123 -6.19 -1.77 6.03
C ILE A 123 -5.19 -1.77 7.17
N GLY A 124 -5.67 -2.04 8.38
CA GLY A 124 -4.82 -2.20 9.54
C GLY A 124 -5.03 -3.50 10.29
N LEU A 125 -3.93 -4.06 10.78
CA LEU A 125 -3.90 -5.21 11.67
C LEU A 125 -3.18 -4.87 12.96
N ARG A 126 -3.63 -5.45 14.08
CA ARG A 126 -2.89 -5.49 15.36
C ARG A 126 -2.63 -6.93 15.74
N TYR A 127 -1.40 -7.24 16.17
CA TYR A 127 -1.02 -8.57 16.62
C TYR A 127 -1.42 -8.78 18.08
N LEU A 128 -1.90 -9.99 18.39
CA LEU A 128 -2.40 -10.38 19.72
C LEU A 128 -1.52 -11.44 20.39
N SER A 129 -0.44 -11.89 19.75
CA SER A 129 0.43 -12.94 20.30
C SER A 129 1.85 -12.80 19.79
N LYS A 130 2.81 -13.14 20.68
CA LYS A 130 4.24 -13.23 20.34
C LYS A 130 4.66 -14.62 19.86
N THR A 131 3.80 -15.60 20.01
CA THR A 131 4.14 -17.01 19.78
C THR A 131 3.38 -17.65 18.63
N GLU A 132 2.31 -17.02 18.16
CA GLU A 132 1.49 -17.50 17.05
C GLU A 132 0.90 -16.36 16.24
N LEU A 133 0.54 -16.64 14.98
CA LEU A 133 -0.15 -15.68 14.14
C LEU A 133 -1.59 -15.47 14.62
N LYS A 134 -1.79 -14.47 15.44
CA LYS A 134 -3.10 -14.06 15.95
C LYS A 134 -3.23 -12.55 15.79
N THR A 135 -4.28 -12.11 15.13
CA THR A 135 -4.56 -10.70 14.88
C THR A 135 -5.91 -10.31 15.42
N GLU A 136 -6.04 -9.02 15.77
CA GLU A 136 -7.31 -8.42 16.15
C GLU A 136 -8.34 -8.55 15.00
N LYS A 137 -9.58 -8.77 15.35
CA LYS A 137 -10.72 -8.82 14.44
C LYS A 137 -11.85 -7.95 15.01
N PRO A 138 -12.57 -7.24 14.15
CA PRO A 138 -12.40 -7.06 12.70
C PRO A 138 -11.17 -6.20 12.34
N ARG A 139 -10.66 -6.33 11.11
CA ARG A 139 -9.54 -5.52 10.60
C ARG A 139 -9.97 -4.08 10.38
N MET A 140 -9.16 -3.12 10.83
CA MET A 140 -9.43 -1.68 10.67
C MET A 140 -9.42 -1.26 9.19
N GLY A 141 -10.28 -0.31 8.84
CA GLY A 141 -10.37 0.26 7.49
C GLY A 141 -10.99 -0.66 6.44
N TRP A 142 -11.31 -1.90 6.79
CA TRP A 142 -11.94 -2.87 5.89
C TRP A 142 -13.19 -3.52 6.49
N GLU A 143 -13.00 -4.38 7.50
CA GLU A 143 -14.10 -5.09 8.18
C GLU A 143 -14.74 -4.19 9.24
N ALA A 144 -13.94 -3.35 9.89
CA ALA A 144 -14.37 -2.30 10.80
C ALA A 144 -14.12 -0.93 10.22
N MET A 145 -15.15 -0.10 10.25
CA MET A 145 -15.03 1.32 9.99
C MET A 145 -14.48 2.03 11.22
N ASN A 146 -13.69 3.08 11.01
CA ASN A 146 -13.12 3.91 12.06
C ASN A 146 -13.39 5.39 11.75
N ASP A 147 -13.85 6.12 12.76
CA ASP A 147 -14.11 7.56 12.65
C ASP A 147 -12.89 8.41 13.03
N ASN A 148 -11.90 7.79 13.67
CA ASN A 148 -10.66 8.42 14.11
C ASN A 148 -9.45 7.70 13.52
N LEU A 149 -8.27 8.34 13.62
CA LEU A 149 -6.99 7.69 13.31
C LEU A 149 -6.77 6.50 14.24
N GLU A 150 -6.56 5.31 13.68
CA GLU A 150 -6.28 4.09 14.42
C GLU A 150 -4.86 3.62 14.17
N PHE A 151 -4.02 3.62 15.22
CA PHE A 151 -2.67 3.04 15.13
C PHE A 151 -2.76 1.53 15.06
N VAL A 152 -1.94 0.97 14.17
CA VAL A 152 -1.93 -0.46 13.86
C VAL A 152 -0.49 -0.96 13.72
N ASP A 153 -0.31 -2.27 13.78
CA ASP A 153 1.00 -2.89 13.60
C ASP A 153 1.39 -3.00 12.13
N LEU A 154 0.42 -3.21 11.28
CA LEU A 154 0.61 -3.41 9.84
C LEU A 154 -0.46 -2.67 9.08
N VAL A 155 -0.08 -2.00 8.00
CA VAL A 155 -1.00 -1.48 6.98
C VAL A 155 -0.78 -2.17 5.65
N GLY A 156 -1.86 -2.34 4.89
CA GLY A 156 -1.84 -2.96 3.57
C GLY A 156 -2.76 -2.29 2.56
N HIS A 157 -2.75 -2.78 1.33
CA HIS A 157 -3.48 -2.32 0.15
C HIS A 157 -3.11 -0.92 -0.35
N SER A 158 -2.74 0.01 0.50
CA SER A 158 -2.05 1.24 0.14
C SER A 158 -1.08 1.68 1.23
N TRP A 159 -0.08 2.46 0.84
CA TRP A 159 0.95 3.01 1.72
C TRP A 159 1.16 4.47 1.34
N PHE A 160 0.72 5.40 2.18
CA PHE A 160 0.93 6.82 2.01
C PHE A 160 1.92 7.32 3.06
N PHE A 161 3.03 7.92 2.61
CA PHE A 161 4.15 8.29 3.47
C PHE A 161 5.00 9.42 2.86
N ARG A 162 5.86 10.05 3.64
CA ARG A 162 6.89 10.95 3.13
C ARG A 162 7.90 10.19 2.31
N ARG A 163 8.22 10.67 1.09
CA ARG A 163 9.20 10.04 0.20
C ARG A 163 10.53 9.74 0.90
N GLU A 164 11.02 10.65 1.72
CA GLU A 164 12.28 10.49 2.46
C GLU A 164 12.30 9.28 3.42
N TRP A 165 11.13 8.77 3.81
CA TRP A 165 11.02 7.57 4.65
C TRP A 165 11.22 6.28 3.87
N ALA A 166 11.12 6.32 2.56
CA ALA A 166 11.32 5.13 1.71
C ALA A 166 12.71 4.50 1.88
N LYS A 167 13.72 5.31 2.23
CA LYS A 167 15.08 4.82 2.49
C LYS A 167 15.15 3.83 3.65
N TYR A 168 14.30 3.98 4.66
CA TYR A 168 14.30 3.12 5.84
C TYR A 168 13.89 1.68 5.54
N PHE A 169 13.17 1.45 4.44
CA PHE A 169 12.89 0.08 3.97
C PHE A 169 14.15 -0.76 3.78
N TRP A 170 15.29 -0.10 3.52
CA TRP A 170 16.56 -0.74 3.18
C TRP A 170 17.58 -0.73 4.32
N ASP A 171 17.20 -0.34 5.53
CA ASP A 171 18.09 -0.35 6.70
C ASP A 171 18.55 -1.78 7.03
N THR A 172 17.67 -2.75 6.82
CA THR A 172 17.99 -4.18 6.80
C THR A 172 17.35 -4.86 5.58
N PRO A 173 17.89 -5.96 5.07
CA PRO A 173 17.24 -6.69 3.99
C PRO A 173 15.93 -7.36 4.49
N PRO A 174 14.85 -7.32 3.73
CA PRO A 174 13.64 -8.06 4.07
C PRO A 174 13.91 -9.56 4.12
N LEU A 175 13.30 -10.28 5.07
CA LEU A 175 13.48 -11.73 5.23
C LEU A 175 13.14 -12.49 3.94
N LEU A 176 12.05 -12.10 3.28
CA LEU A 176 11.58 -12.72 2.03
C LEU A 176 11.42 -11.67 0.93
N GLN A 177 11.91 -11.95 -0.27
CA GLN A 177 11.77 -11.07 -1.43
C GLN A 177 10.37 -11.12 -2.07
N SER A 178 9.60 -12.15 -1.77
CA SER A 178 8.31 -12.43 -2.41
C SER A 178 7.11 -12.23 -1.49
N PHE A 179 7.32 -11.82 -0.23
CA PHE A 179 6.26 -11.70 0.76
C PHE A 179 6.69 -10.94 2.02
N GLY A 180 5.74 -10.22 2.67
CA GLY A 180 5.95 -9.59 3.97
C GLY A 180 6.64 -8.23 3.91
N GLU A 181 6.68 -7.60 2.75
CA GLU A 181 7.26 -6.28 2.55
C GLU A 181 6.50 -5.18 3.31
N ASP A 182 5.22 -5.36 3.49
CA ASP A 182 4.33 -4.51 4.28
C ASP A 182 4.68 -4.57 5.78
N ILE A 183 4.91 -5.77 6.31
CA ILE A 183 5.37 -5.99 7.69
C ILE A 183 6.75 -5.36 7.88
N HIS A 184 7.66 -5.68 6.97
CA HIS A 184 9.04 -5.18 7.01
C HIS A 184 9.07 -3.65 7.00
N PHE A 185 8.33 -3.01 6.09
CA PHE A 185 8.29 -1.55 6.02
C PHE A 185 7.75 -0.92 7.30
N CYS A 186 6.65 -1.46 7.86
CA CYS A 186 6.11 -0.98 9.13
C CYS A 186 7.12 -1.14 10.28
N ALA A 187 7.85 -2.27 10.34
CA ALA A 187 8.87 -2.52 11.35
C ALA A 187 10.05 -1.55 11.22
N MET A 188 10.56 -1.34 10.01
CA MET A 188 11.66 -0.40 9.78
C MET A 188 11.25 1.04 10.13
N LEU A 189 10.08 1.48 9.74
CA LEU A 189 9.57 2.80 10.08
C LEU A 189 9.39 2.99 11.59
N GLN A 190 8.93 1.95 12.30
CA GLN A 190 8.78 2.02 13.76
C GLN A 190 10.11 2.29 14.46
N GLN A 191 11.22 1.72 13.99
CA GLN A 191 12.56 1.97 14.54
C GLN A 191 12.97 3.45 14.42
N HIS A 192 12.40 4.19 13.47
CA HIS A 192 12.58 5.64 13.30
C HIS A 192 11.46 6.47 13.96
N GLY A 193 10.65 5.85 14.82
CA GLY A 193 9.57 6.53 15.54
C GLY A 193 8.38 6.91 14.62
N ILE A 194 8.23 6.25 13.49
CA ILE A 194 7.12 6.41 12.54
C ILE A 194 6.19 5.22 12.72
N ARG A 195 4.94 5.47 13.11
CA ARG A 195 3.96 4.41 13.35
C ARG A 195 3.08 4.18 12.12
N ALA A 196 2.61 2.96 11.94
CA ALA A 196 1.58 2.65 10.97
C ALA A 196 0.20 2.99 11.54
N ALA A 197 -0.70 3.49 10.67
CA ALA A 197 -2.07 3.80 11.07
C ALA A 197 -3.05 3.70 9.90
N CYS A 198 -4.32 3.42 10.24
CA CYS A 198 -5.46 3.60 9.34
C CYS A 198 -6.08 4.97 9.60
N PRO A 199 -6.07 5.90 8.63
CA PRO A 199 -6.87 7.12 8.68
C PRO A 199 -8.37 6.81 8.79
N PRO A 200 -9.22 7.77 9.14
CA PRO A 200 -10.65 7.55 9.22
C PRO A 200 -11.28 6.92 7.98
N HIS A 201 -12.09 5.89 8.19
CA HIS A 201 -12.93 5.24 7.19
C HIS A 201 -14.39 5.31 7.67
N PRO A 202 -15.00 6.51 7.69
CA PRO A 202 -16.35 6.69 8.22
C PRO A 202 -17.37 5.96 7.35
N ARG A 203 -18.33 5.25 7.97
CA ARG A 203 -19.33 4.43 7.28
C ARG A 203 -20.13 5.22 6.26
N GLU A 204 -20.50 6.43 6.64
CA GLU A 204 -21.41 7.28 5.85
C GLU A 204 -20.70 8.05 4.73
N ASN A 205 -19.36 8.00 4.68
CA ASN A 205 -18.61 8.77 3.69
C ASN A 205 -17.41 8.01 3.11
N LYS A 206 -17.68 7.24 2.07
CA LYS A 206 -16.64 6.46 1.35
C LYS A 206 -15.64 7.33 0.58
N SER A 207 -15.85 8.64 0.46
CA SER A 207 -14.87 9.51 -0.21
C SER A 207 -13.51 9.52 0.51
N PHE A 208 -13.49 9.27 1.81
CA PHE A 208 -12.26 9.18 2.63
C PHE A 208 -11.59 7.81 2.63
N TRP A 209 -12.24 6.78 2.07
CA TRP A 209 -11.72 5.42 2.17
C TRP A 209 -10.52 5.18 1.28
N GLY A 210 -9.57 4.36 1.77
CA GLY A 210 -8.43 3.91 0.96
C GLY A 210 -8.83 2.95 -0.15
N SER A 211 -9.96 2.22 0.01
CA SER A 211 -10.62 1.47 -1.06
C SER A 211 -12.13 1.50 -0.87
N VAL A 212 -12.86 1.96 -1.89
CA VAL A 212 -14.34 1.98 -1.87
C VAL A 212 -14.95 0.63 -2.21
N ARG A 213 -14.12 -0.31 -2.65
CA ARG A 213 -14.49 -1.69 -3.03
C ARG A 213 -13.56 -2.71 -2.34
N PRO A 214 -13.62 -2.83 -1.02
CA PRO A 214 -12.73 -3.71 -0.26
C PRO A 214 -12.84 -5.19 -0.66
N GLU A 215 -13.99 -5.63 -1.21
CA GLU A 215 -14.23 -6.99 -1.67
C GLU A 215 -13.28 -7.46 -2.78
N LEU A 216 -12.65 -6.54 -3.51
CA LEU A 216 -11.72 -6.90 -4.61
C LEU A 216 -10.46 -7.61 -4.12
N GLY A 217 -10.04 -7.36 -2.87
CA GLY A 217 -8.86 -7.99 -2.27
C GLY A 217 -9.06 -9.42 -1.76
N ILE A 218 -10.24 -10.05 -2.00
CA ILE A 218 -10.58 -11.39 -1.47
C ILE A 218 -10.71 -12.43 -2.61
N ASP A 219 -10.15 -12.19 -3.75
CA ASP A 219 -10.23 -13.10 -4.89
C ASP A 219 -9.21 -14.27 -4.81
N LYS A 220 -9.29 -15.19 -5.81
CA LYS A 220 -8.40 -16.35 -5.89
C LYS A 220 -6.93 -16.00 -6.19
N VAL A 221 -6.68 -14.77 -6.63
CA VAL A 221 -5.34 -14.27 -7.00
C VAL A 221 -4.67 -13.64 -5.80
N ALA A 222 -5.43 -13.25 -4.78
CA ALA A 222 -4.91 -12.64 -3.57
C ALA A 222 -3.89 -13.54 -2.86
N ILE A 223 -2.70 -12.99 -2.63
CA ILE A 223 -1.60 -13.71 -1.98
C ILE A 223 -1.99 -14.14 -0.57
N SER A 224 -2.76 -13.30 0.13
CA SER A 224 -3.23 -13.53 1.50
C SER A 224 -4.20 -14.70 1.67
N THR A 225 -4.86 -15.14 0.60
CA THR A 225 -5.80 -16.27 0.64
C THR A 225 -5.11 -17.64 0.53
N ASN A 226 -3.83 -17.68 0.20
CA ASN A 226 -3.06 -18.91 0.09
C ASN A 226 -2.65 -19.43 1.47
N LYS A 227 -3.30 -20.51 1.93
CA LYS A 227 -3.03 -21.15 3.25
C LYS A 227 -1.56 -21.51 3.49
N ARG A 228 -0.78 -21.80 2.44
CA ARG A 228 0.67 -22.09 2.56
C ARG A 228 1.47 -20.87 3.01
N ARG A 229 0.96 -19.66 2.79
CA ARG A 229 1.64 -18.41 3.15
C ARG A 229 1.39 -17.92 4.58
N SER A 230 0.48 -18.53 5.31
CA SER A 230 0.29 -18.19 6.73
C SER A 230 1.55 -18.44 7.57
N LYS A 231 2.33 -19.47 7.20
CA LYS A 231 3.63 -19.73 7.85
C LYS A 231 4.63 -18.64 7.48
N ASP A 232 4.78 -18.33 6.19
CA ASP A 232 5.70 -17.32 5.71
C ASP A 232 5.39 -15.95 6.33
N PHE A 233 4.10 -15.60 6.45
CA PHE A 233 3.65 -14.39 7.11
C PHE A 233 4.10 -14.34 8.57
N TRP A 234 3.90 -15.43 9.30
CA TRP A 234 4.31 -15.51 10.70
C TRP A 234 5.84 -15.49 10.86
N ASP A 235 6.56 -16.16 9.97
CA ASP A 235 8.02 -16.17 9.98
C ASP A 235 8.59 -14.75 9.81
N VAL A 236 7.99 -13.92 8.94
CA VAL A 236 8.37 -12.51 8.79
C VAL A 236 8.03 -11.69 10.05
N VAL A 237 6.81 -11.82 10.58
CA VAL A 237 6.39 -11.11 11.81
C VAL A 237 7.34 -11.43 12.96
N LYS A 238 7.66 -12.70 13.15
CA LYS A 238 8.58 -13.16 14.19
C LYS A 238 9.99 -12.62 13.97
N TYR A 239 10.49 -12.69 12.75
CA TYR A 239 11.79 -12.14 12.40
C TYR A 239 11.88 -10.64 12.78
N GLU A 240 10.88 -9.85 12.42
CA GLU A 240 10.87 -8.43 12.74
C GLU A 240 10.78 -8.18 14.26
N MET A 241 9.98 -8.97 14.99
CA MET A 241 9.94 -8.89 16.46
C MET A 241 11.28 -9.26 17.10
N ASP A 242 11.95 -10.29 16.63
CA ASP A 242 13.29 -10.71 17.10
C ASP A 242 14.35 -9.64 16.78
N ASN A 243 14.11 -8.77 15.77
CA ASN A 243 14.95 -7.64 15.39
C ASN A 243 14.47 -6.28 15.93
N GLY A 244 13.64 -6.28 16.96
CA GLY A 244 13.31 -5.07 17.72
C GLY A 244 11.96 -4.42 17.41
N TYR A 245 11.18 -4.97 16.49
CA TYR A 245 9.81 -4.53 16.24
C TYR A 245 8.92 -4.80 17.45
N LYS A 246 8.12 -3.81 17.84
CA LYS A 246 7.27 -3.86 19.04
C LYS A 246 5.80 -3.68 18.65
N PRO A 247 5.02 -4.75 18.57
CA PRO A 247 3.59 -4.64 18.34
C PRO A 247 2.88 -3.84 19.43
N ILE A 248 1.83 -3.11 19.04
CA ILE A 248 1.14 -2.12 19.89
C ILE A 248 0.50 -2.75 21.13
N LEU A 249 -0.02 -3.96 20.99
CA LEU A 249 -0.75 -4.65 22.08
C LEU A 249 0.11 -5.69 22.81
N LEU A 250 1.41 -5.80 22.53
CA LEU A 250 2.32 -6.83 23.08
C LEU A 250 3.55 -6.19 23.82
#